data_360a938a5b53118eb99b65e02e930d96
#
_entry.id   360a938a5b53118eb99b65e02e930d96
#
_cell.length_a   1.000
_cell.length_b   1.000
_cell.length_c   1.000
_cell.angle_alpha   90.00
_cell.angle_beta   90.00
_cell.angle_gamma   90.00
#
_symmetry.space_group_name_H-M   'P 1'
#
loop_
_entity.id
_entity.type
_entity.pdbx_description
1 polymer ?
#
loop_
_entity_poly.entity_id
_entity_poly.type
_entity_poly.pdbx_seq_one_letter_code
_entity_poly.pdbx_strand_id
1 'polypeptide(L)' 'MTLDVEEAFRAEYGRAVAVLVRVLGDIDLAEEAVQDAFTEAVRRWPETGPPPSPAGWIITTARRRAIDRLRRE' A
#
# COMPACT_ATOMS: atom_id res chain seq x y z
N MET A 1 -21.22 0.84 8.52
CA MET A 1 -20.51 1.54 7.43
C MET A 1 -19.32 0.73 6.97
N THR A 2 -19.17 0.57 5.69
CA THR A 2 -18.11 -0.28 5.14
C THR A 2 -16.91 0.60 4.75
N LEU A 3 -15.74 0.23 5.23
CA LEU A 3 -14.51 0.89 4.83
C LEU A 3 -14.12 0.37 3.45
N ASP A 4 -14.19 1.22 2.45
CA ASP A 4 -13.78 0.83 1.10
C ASP A 4 -12.36 1.29 0.82
N VAL A 5 -11.84 0.87 -0.35
CA VAL A 5 -10.45 1.15 -0.72
C VAL A 5 -10.21 2.64 -0.90
N GLU A 6 -11.18 3.36 -1.48
CA GLU A 6 -11.04 4.80 -1.68
C GLU A 6 -10.90 5.54 -0.37
N GLU A 7 -11.70 5.15 0.63
CA GLU A 7 -11.65 5.74 1.95
C GLU A 7 -10.30 5.48 2.62
N ALA A 8 -9.82 4.24 2.52
CA ALA A 8 -8.51 3.87 3.04
C ALA A 8 -7.41 4.65 2.33
N PHE A 9 -7.53 4.83 1.02
CA PHE A 9 -6.56 5.60 0.25
C PHE A 9 -6.45 7.03 0.77
N ARG A 10 -7.59 7.70 0.93
CA ARG A 10 -7.59 9.09 1.42
C ARG A 10 -7.00 9.23 2.81
N ALA A 11 -7.32 8.28 3.68
CA ALA A 11 -6.89 8.35 5.07
C ALA A 11 -5.43 7.99 5.25
N GLU A 12 -4.91 7.06 4.45
CA GLU A 12 -3.63 6.43 4.73
C GLU A 12 -2.54 6.64 3.68
N TYR A 13 -2.88 7.21 2.53
CA TYR A 13 -1.91 7.32 1.43
C TYR A 13 -0.63 8.05 1.84
N GLY A 14 -0.77 9.26 2.35
CA GLY A 14 0.39 10.08 2.71
C GLY A 14 1.24 9.42 3.80
N ARG A 15 0.57 8.80 4.76
CA ARG A 15 1.25 8.11 5.84
C ARG A 15 2.03 6.91 5.34
N ALA A 16 1.42 6.12 4.46
CA ALA A 16 2.06 4.95 3.89
C ALA A 16 3.30 5.36 3.08
N VAL A 17 3.17 6.40 2.25
CA VAL A 17 4.30 6.89 1.47
C VAL A 17 5.43 7.37 2.40
N ALA A 18 5.09 8.12 3.45
CA ALA A 18 6.09 8.61 4.40
C ALA A 18 6.86 7.47 5.06
N VAL A 19 6.15 6.42 5.46
CA VAL A 19 6.79 5.24 6.06
C VAL A 19 7.72 4.57 5.05
N LEU A 20 7.24 4.38 3.82
CA LEU A 20 8.02 3.71 2.78
C LEU A 20 9.24 4.53 2.36
N VAL A 21 9.13 5.85 2.33
CA VAL A 21 10.28 6.71 2.02
C VAL A 21 11.38 6.50 3.05
N ARG A 22 11.01 6.38 4.32
CA ARG A 22 11.99 6.16 5.38
C ARG A 22 12.69 4.81 5.26
N VAL A 23 11.96 3.82 4.78
CA VAL A 23 12.52 2.46 4.61
C VAL A 23 13.35 2.37 3.34
N LEU A 24 12.87 2.96 2.24
CA LEU A 24 13.48 2.77 0.92
C LEU A 24 14.45 3.89 0.52
N GLY A 25 14.29 5.06 1.09
CA GLY A 25 15.13 6.20 0.75
C GLY A 25 14.84 6.81 -0.62
N ASP A 26 13.67 6.54 -1.18
CA ASP A 26 13.32 6.95 -2.54
C ASP A 26 11.81 7.20 -2.61
N ILE A 27 11.44 8.47 -2.83
CA ILE A 27 10.02 8.86 -2.82
C ILE A 27 9.27 8.29 -4.03
N ASP A 28 9.91 8.25 -5.20
CA ASP A 28 9.26 7.73 -6.40
C ASP A 28 8.93 6.25 -6.24
N LEU A 29 9.89 5.50 -5.74
CA LEU A 29 9.68 4.07 -5.47
C LEU A 29 8.62 3.86 -4.40
N ALA A 30 8.62 4.68 -3.36
CA ALA A 30 7.63 4.60 -2.30
C ALA A 30 6.22 4.85 -2.84
N GLU A 31 6.05 5.90 -3.65
CA GLU A 31 4.75 6.22 -4.24
C GLU A 31 4.26 5.10 -5.16
N GLU A 32 5.11 4.59 -6.02
CA GLU A 32 4.75 3.48 -6.91
C GLU A 32 4.32 2.24 -6.11
N ALA A 33 5.08 1.92 -5.07
CA ALA A 33 4.79 0.76 -4.24
C ALA A 33 3.45 0.90 -3.51
N VAL A 34 3.15 2.09 -2.99
CA VAL A 34 1.88 2.33 -2.31
C VAL A 34 0.72 2.27 -3.29
N GLN A 35 0.88 2.82 -4.50
CA GLN A 35 -0.15 2.73 -5.52
C GLN A 35 -0.39 1.27 -5.92
N ASP A 36 0.66 0.47 -6.06
CA ASP A 36 0.53 -0.96 -6.35
C ASP A 36 -0.25 -1.68 -5.23
N ALA A 37 0.02 -1.32 -3.98
CA ALA A 37 -0.69 -1.93 -2.85
C ALA A 37 -2.18 -1.60 -2.89
N PHE A 38 -2.54 -0.35 -3.21
CA PHE A 38 -3.94 0.03 -3.33
C PHE A 38 -4.62 -0.65 -4.52
N THR A 39 -3.90 -0.81 -5.63
CA THR A 39 -4.41 -1.56 -6.77
C THR A 39 -4.74 -3.00 -6.37
N GLU A 40 -3.86 -3.61 -5.60
CA GLU A 40 -4.10 -4.98 -5.11
C GLU A 40 -5.30 -5.01 -4.15
N ALA A 41 -5.46 -3.99 -3.30
CA ALA A 41 -6.62 -3.91 -2.41
C ALA A 41 -7.92 -3.82 -3.21
N VAL A 42 -7.96 -3.02 -4.28
CA VAL A 42 -9.13 -2.91 -5.14
C VAL A 42 -9.52 -4.27 -5.71
N ARG A 43 -8.53 -5.09 -6.04
CA ARG A 43 -8.77 -6.40 -6.64
C ARG A 43 -9.17 -7.46 -5.62
N ARG A 44 -8.62 -7.39 -4.41
CA ARG A 44 -8.78 -8.48 -3.43
C ARG A 44 -9.86 -8.24 -2.39
N TRP A 45 -9.98 -7.02 -1.88
CA TRP A 45 -10.89 -6.74 -0.78
C TRP A 45 -12.38 -6.98 -1.09
N PRO A 46 -12.85 -6.79 -2.33
CA PRO A 46 -14.24 -7.17 -2.64
C PRO A 46 -14.54 -8.64 -2.39
N GLU A 47 -13.54 -9.51 -2.52
CA GLU A 47 -13.71 -10.95 -2.32
C GLU A 47 -13.46 -11.37 -0.87
N THR A 48 -12.42 -10.82 -0.25
CA THR A 48 -11.97 -11.26 1.07
C THR A 48 -12.49 -10.38 2.20
N GLY A 49 -13.00 -9.18 1.88
CA GLY A 49 -13.27 -8.14 2.86
C GLY A 49 -11.98 -7.43 3.24
N PRO A 50 -12.10 -6.23 3.83
CA PRO A 50 -10.91 -5.50 4.29
C PRO A 50 -10.26 -6.23 5.46
N PRO A 51 -8.93 -6.15 5.58
CA PRO A 51 -8.23 -6.80 6.70
C PRO A 51 -8.50 -6.04 8.02
N PRO A 52 -8.17 -6.65 9.16
CA PRO A 52 -8.35 -5.99 10.45
C PRO A 52 -7.63 -4.64 10.56
N SER A 53 -6.49 -4.52 9.91
CA SER A 53 -5.75 -3.26 9.86
C SER A 53 -5.46 -2.90 8.41
N PRO A 54 -6.37 -2.14 7.75
CA PRO A 54 -6.15 -1.73 6.36
C PRO A 54 -4.84 -0.98 6.15
N ALA A 55 -4.50 -0.06 7.05
CA ALA A 55 -3.26 0.70 6.95
C ALA A 55 -2.04 -0.21 7.01
N GLY A 56 -2.02 -1.13 7.95
CA GLY A 56 -0.92 -2.09 8.09
C GLY A 56 -0.79 -2.98 6.87
N TRP A 57 -1.92 -3.43 6.33
CA TRP A 57 -1.94 -4.24 5.13
C TRP A 57 -1.34 -3.50 3.93
N ILE A 58 -1.71 -2.23 3.75
CA ILE A 58 -1.20 -1.40 2.67
C ILE A 58 0.32 -1.24 2.79
N ILE A 59 0.80 -0.91 3.98
CA ILE A 59 2.24 -0.70 4.21
C ILE A 59 3.03 -1.99 3.97
N THR A 60 2.55 -3.10 4.49
CA THR A 60 3.22 -4.40 4.33
C THR A 60 3.25 -4.82 2.86
N THR A 61 2.12 -4.66 2.17
CA THR A 61 2.02 -5.02 0.76
C THR A 61 2.91 -4.13 -0.10
N ALA A 62 2.91 -2.82 0.17
CA ALA A 62 3.74 -1.87 -0.55
C ALA A 62 5.23 -2.19 -0.37
N ARG A 63 5.63 -2.50 0.86
CA ARG A 63 7.01 -2.86 1.14
C ARG A 63 7.43 -4.09 0.36
N ARG A 64 6.58 -5.10 0.33
CA ARG A 64 6.85 -6.33 -0.42
C ARG A 64 6.99 -6.06 -1.91
N ARG A 65 6.10 -5.22 -2.46
CA ARG A 65 6.16 -4.84 -3.87
C ARG A 65 7.44 -4.10 -4.20
N ALA A 66 7.86 -3.18 -3.34
CA ALA A 66 9.09 -2.43 -3.54
C ALA A 66 10.31 -3.33 -3.52
N ILE A 67 10.36 -4.26 -2.58
CA ILE A 67 11.48 -5.21 -2.48
C ILE A 67 11.54 -6.10 -3.72
N ASP A 68 10.39 -6.58 -4.19
CA ASP A 68 10.33 -7.39 -5.41
C ASP A 68 10.84 -6.62 -6.62
N ARG A 69 10.48 -5.35 -6.72
CA ARG A 69 10.91 -4.49 -7.81
C ARG A 69 12.42 -4.30 -7.80
N LEU A 70 12.98 -4.05 -6.62
CA LEU A 70 14.42 -3.90 -6.47
C LEU A 70 15.18 -5.18 -6.82
N ARG A 71 14.62 -6.32 -6.50
CA ARG A 71 15.26 -7.60 -6.83
C ARG A 71 15.28 -7.89 -8.32
N ARG A 72 14.34 -7.33 -9.08
CA ARG A 72 14.27 -7.56 -10.52
C ARG A 72 15.25 -6.67 -11.29
N GLU A 73 15.67 -5.60 -10.70
CA GLU A 73 16.65 -4.71 -11.29
C GLU A 73 18.06 -5.17 -10.96
#